data_c046f0c1e73e195a443ba9182674a790
#
_entry.id   c046f0c1e73e195a443ba9182674a790
#
_cell.length_a   1.000
_cell.length_b   1.000
_cell.length_c   1.000
_cell.angle_alpha   90.00
_cell.angle_beta   90.00
_cell.angle_gamma   90.00
#
_symmetry.space_group_name_H-M   'P 1'
#
loop_
_entity.id
_entity.type
_entity.pdbx_description
1 polymer ?
#
loop_
_entity_poly.entity_id
_entity_poly.type
_entity_poly.pdbx_seq_one_letter_code
_entity_poly.pdbx_strand_id
1 'polypeptide(L)'
;MNDIIWGTATKILSNKSFEMDVTHQKEENDLTYSEKEIIQFTETDIMSIPTDENLRTIQQIEQGLKDKFIKCEISSRNDQNYLICKVSHSGAGGY
;
A
#
# COMPACT_ATOMS: atom_id res chain seq x y z
N MET A 1 -5.96 -12.26 11.92
CA MET A 1 -5.50 -10.85 11.95
C MET A 1 -4.58 -10.62 10.76
N ASN A 2 -4.73 -9.53 10.05
CA ASN A 2 -3.91 -9.26 8.87
C ASN A 2 -2.52 -8.75 9.26
N ASP A 3 -1.52 -9.12 8.47
CA ASP A 3 -0.19 -8.56 8.62
C ASP A 3 -0.19 -7.08 8.23
N ILE A 4 0.69 -6.30 8.83
CA ILE A 4 0.78 -4.86 8.58
C ILE A 4 2.23 -4.48 8.29
N ILE A 5 2.42 -3.68 7.25
CA ILE A 5 3.70 -3.07 6.91
C ILE A 5 3.52 -1.58 6.68
N TRP A 6 4.60 -0.82 6.81
CA TRP A 6 4.63 0.62 6.58
C TRP A 6 5.80 0.97 5.67
N GLY A 7 5.64 2.04 4.96
CA GLY A 7 6.72 2.55 4.11
C GLY A 7 6.25 3.63 3.16
N THR A 8 6.93 3.76 2.04
CA THR A 8 6.65 4.80 1.05
C THR A 8 6.50 4.18 -0.34
N ALA A 9 5.61 4.76 -1.15
CA ALA A 9 5.46 4.36 -2.55
C ALA A 9 6.63 4.93 -3.35
N THR A 10 7.29 4.09 -4.14
CA THR A 10 8.44 4.50 -4.97
C THR A 10 8.08 4.62 -6.44
N LYS A 11 7.07 3.87 -6.90
CA LYS A 11 6.68 3.88 -8.32
C LYS A 11 5.24 3.41 -8.45
N ILE A 12 4.43 4.15 -9.17
CA ILE A 12 3.06 3.75 -9.48
C ILE A 12 3.07 2.89 -10.75
N LEU A 13 2.52 1.69 -10.66
CA LEU A 13 2.54 0.71 -11.75
C LEU A 13 1.25 0.71 -12.56
N SER A 14 0.12 0.96 -11.90
CA SER A 14 -1.19 0.98 -12.54
C SER A 14 -2.17 1.76 -11.67
N ASN A 15 -3.44 1.78 -12.07
CA ASN A 15 -4.48 2.43 -11.25
C ASN A 15 -4.86 1.63 -10.00
N LYS A 16 -4.20 0.51 -9.73
CA LYS A 16 -4.47 -0.32 -8.55
C LYS A 16 -3.21 -0.92 -7.92
N SER A 17 -2.03 -0.59 -8.42
CA SER A 17 -0.79 -1.18 -7.91
C SER A 17 0.38 -0.19 -7.91
N PHE A 18 1.28 -0.39 -6.94
CA PHE A 18 2.48 0.42 -6.84
C PHE A 18 3.60 -0.37 -6.17
N GLU A 19 4.84 0.05 -6.42
CA GLU A 19 6.01 -0.46 -5.74
C GLU A 19 6.22 0.33 -4.45
N MET A 20 6.52 -0.38 -3.37
CA MET A 20 6.66 0.21 -2.04
C MET A 20 8.01 -0.17 -1.43
N ASP A 21 8.68 0.81 -0.85
CA ASP A 21 9.79 0.56 0.06
C ASP A 21 9.21 0.27 1.43
N VAL A 22 9.47 -0.94 1.95
CA VAL A 22 8.99 -1.37 3.26
C VAL A 22 10.03 -0.99 4.30
N THR A 23 9.70 -0.04 5.15
CA THR A 23 10.62 0.46 6.18
C THR A 23 10.34 -0.14 7.55
N HIS A 24 9.10 -0.55 7.81
CA HIS A 24 8.68 -1.12 9.10
C HIS A 24 7.73 -2.27 8.88
N GLN A 25 7.81 -3.27 9.77
CA GLN A 25 6.92 -4.42 9.79
C GLN A 25 6.45 -4.64 11.22
N LYS A 26 5.17 -4.98 11.38
CA LYS A 26 4.62 -5.26 12.70
C LYS A 26 5.25 -6.56 13.22
N GLU A 27 5.64 -6.57 14.50
CA GLU A 27 6.32 -7.73 15.10
C GLU A 27 5.46 -9.00 15.08
N GLU A 28 4.16 -8.85 15.21
CA GLU A 28 3.22 -9.97 15.23
C GLU A 28 2.84 -10.48 13.85
N ASN A 29 3.44 -9.95 12.77
CA ASN A 29 3.16 -10.46 11.42
C ASN A 29 3.51 -11.93 11.32
N ASP A 30 2.67 -12.69 10.61
CA ASP A 30 2.89 -14.11 10.37
C ASP A 30 4.04 -14.35 9.40
N LEU A 31 4.26 -13.40 8.48
CA LEU A 31 5.28 -13.50 7.44
C LEU A 31 6.29 -12.36 7.56
N THR A 32 7.46 -12.57 6.96
CA THR A 32 8.48 -11.52 6.80
C THR A 32 8.41 -10.98 5.37
N TYR A 33 8.52 -9.68 5.23
CA TYR A 33 8.40 -9.02 3.95
C TYR A 33 9.74 -8.47 3.50
N SER A 34 9.90 -8.34 2.17
CA SER A 34 11.11 -7.80 1.56
C SER A 34 11.17 -6.29 1.72
N GLU A 35 12.36 -5.72 1.51
CA GLU A 35 12.53 -4.27 1.53
C GLU A 35 11.72 -3.56 0.43
N LYS A 36 11.45 -4.26 -0.67
CA LYS A 36 10.58 -3.78 -1.74
C LYS A 36 9.51 -4.80 -2.00
N GLU A 37 8.27 -4.32 -2.04
CA GLU A 37 7.12 -5.16 -2.35
C GLU A 37 6.24 -4.44 -3.35
N ILE A 38 5.51 -5.22 -4.15
CA ILE A 38 4.50 -4.65 -5.04
C ILE A 38 3.15 -4.82 -4.36
N ILE A 39 2.45 -3.70 -4.22
CA ILE A 39 1.17 -3.63 -3.53
C ILE A 39 0.06 -3.48 -4.57
N GLN A 40 -0.94 -4.35 -4.47
CA GLN A 40 -2.20 -4.18 -5.20
C GLN A 40 -3.27 -3.86 -4.16
N PHE A 41 -3.80 -2.65 -4.19
CA PHE A 41 -4.73 -2.24 -3.15
C PHE A 41 -6.18 -2.44 -3.61
N THR A 42 -6.94 -3.13 -2.76
CA THR A 42 -8.37 -3.39 -2.98
C THR A 42 -9.23 -2.29 -2.37
N GLU A 43 -8.72 -1.69 -1.30
CA GLU A 43 -9.42 -0.63 -0.59
C GLU A 43 -8.44 0.46 -0.18
N THR A 44 -8.93 1.68 -0.10
CA THR A 44 -8.17 2.79 0.46
C THR A 44 -9.13 3.80 1.07
N ASP A 45 -8.71 4.43 2.16
CA ASP A 45 -9.41 5.54 2.78
C ASP A 45 -8.73 6.88 2.48
N ILE A 46 -7.73 6.87 1.60
CA ILE A 46 -7.06 8.09 1.17
C ILE A 46 -8.03 8.90 0.30
N MET A 47 -8.38 10.10 0.74
CA MET A 47 -9.46 10.89 0.14
C MET A 47 -9.21 11.26 -1.31
N SER A 48 -7.97 11.45 -1.72
CA SER A 48 -7.63 11.83 -3.10
C SER A 48 -7.71 10.66 -4.08
N ILE A 49 -7.88 9.44 -3.58
CA ILE A 49 -7.93 8.23 -4.41
C ILE A 49 -9.35 7.67 -4.37
N PRO A 50 -10.06 7.62 -5.51
CA PRO A 50 -11.39 7.02 -5.54
C PRO A 50 -11.37 5.56 -5.10
N THR A 51 -12.37 5.13 -4.34
CA THR A 51 -12.51 3.73 -3.92
C THR A 51 -12.85 2.82 -5.09
N ASP A 52 -13.59 3.32 -6.07
CA ASP A 52 -13.88 2.57 -7.29
C ASP A 52 -12.68 2.65 -8.22
N GLU A 53 -12.00 1.52 -8.45
CA GLU A 53 -10.80 1.49 -9.29
C GLU A 53 -11.05 1.98 -10.72
N ASN A 54 -12.29 1.86 -11.23
CA ASN A 54 -12.64 2.35 -12.57
C ASN A 54 -12.61 3.87 -12.66
N LEU A 55 -12.68 4.56 -11.54
CA LEU A 55 -12.64 6.02 -11.47
C LEU A 55 -11.26 6.56 -11.13
N ARG A 56 -10.30 5.68 -10.84
CA ARG A 56 -8.94 6.07 -10.48
C ARG A 56 -8.10 6.39 -11.70
N THR A 57 -7.22 7.38 -11.55
CA THR A 57 -6.14 7.63 -12.51
C THR A 57 -4.79 7.42 -11.81
N ILE A 58 -3.77 7.13 -12.59
CA ILE A 58 -2.40 7.00 -12.06
C ILE A 58 -1.98 8.29 -11.37
N GLN A 59 -2.36 9.44 -11.92
CA GLN A 59 -2.04 10.73 -11.33
C GLN A 59 -2.67 10.94 -9.96
N GLN A 60 -3.92 10.51 -9.76
CA GLN A 60 -4.58 10.59 -8.45
C GLN A 60 -3.87 9.73 -7.42
N ILE A 61 -3.44 8.53 -7.82
CA ILE A 61 -2.71 7.62 -6.92
C ILE A 61 -1.36 8.23 -6.57
N GLU A 62 -0.63 8.73 -7.56
CA GLU A 62 0.66 9.38 -7.32
C GLU A 62 0.52 10.54 -6.35
N GLN A 63 -0.46 11.41 -6.55
CA GLN A 63 -0.70 12.55 -5.65
C GLN A 63 -1.09 12.11 -4.25
N GLY A 64 -1.85 11.02 -4.12
CA GLY A 64 -2.28 10.51 -2.82
C GLY A 64 -1.18 9.83 -2.03
N LEU A 65 -0.21 9.22 -2.70
CA LEU A 65 0.83 8.42 -2.06
C LEU A 65 2.20 9.10 -2.00
N LYS A 66 2.45 10.08 -2.88
CA LYS A 66 3.76 10.72 -2.98
C LYS A 66 4.14 11.41 -1.67
N ASP A 67 5.36 11.15 -1.20
CA ASP A 67 5.92 11.75 0.00
C ASP A 67 5.10 11.48 1.27
N LYS A 68 4.29 10.43 1.25
CA LYS A 68 3.47 10.04 2.40
C LYS A 68 3.98 8.73 3.00
N PHE A 69 3.88 8.64 4.31
CA PHE A 69 4.11 7.39 5.02
C PHE A 69 2.81 6.57 4.96
N ILE A 70 2.91 5.36 4.44
CA ILE A 70 1.76 4.54 4.08
C ILE A 70 1.69 3.32 4.99
N LYS A 71 0.47 2.98 5.41
CA LYS A 71 0.18 1.74 6.12
C LYS A 71 -0.53 0.79 5.16
N CYS A 72 -0.03 -0.44 5.06
CA CYS A 72 -0.64 -1.49 4.27
C CYS A 72 -1.10 -2.62 5.18
N GLU A 73 -2.40 -2.89 5.18
CA GLU A 73 -3.00 -4.00 5.88
C GLU A 73 -3.18 -5.13 4.86
N ILE A 74 -2.41 -6.20 5.02
CA ILE A 74 -2.25 -7.24 4.00
C ILE A 74 -3.26 -8.35 4.23
N SER A 75 -4.06 -8.66 3.22
CA SER A 75 -5.02 -9.77 3.29
C SER A 75 -4.48 -11.05 2.66
N SER A 76 -3.70 -10.94 1.59
CA SER A 76 -3.18 -12.11 0.88
C SER A 76 -2.07 -11.71 -0.08
N ARG A 77 -1.49 -12.71 -0.74
CA ARG A 77 -0.54 -12.51 -1.83
C ARG A 77 -1.13 -13.21 -3.07
N ASN A 78 -1.12 -12.54 -4.22
CA ASN A 78 -1.71 -13.10 -5.43
C ASN A 78 -0.69 -13.93 -6.21
N ASP A 79 -1.11 -14.50 -7.35
CA ASP A 79 -0.28 -15.36 -8.21
C ASP A 79 0.93 -14.63 -8.80
N GLN A 80 0.86 -13.32 -8.93
CA GLN A 80 1.95 -12.48 -9.41
C GLN A 80 2.91 -12.08 -8.30
N ASN A 81 2.69 -12.59 -7.09
CA ASN A 81 3.48 -12.26 -5.90
C ASN A 81 3.27 -10.84 -5.40
N TYR A 82 2.16 -10.20 -5.74
CA TYR A 82 1.78 -8.89 -5.23
C TYR A 82 1.03 -9.05 -3.92
N LEU A 83 1.23 -8.11 -3.00
CA LEU A 83 0.50 -8.07 -1.74
C LEU A 83 -0.86 -7.40 -1.96
N ILE A 84 -1.92 -8.10 -1.63
CA ILE A 84 -3.28 -7.56 -1.72
C ILE A 84 -3.59 -6.86 -0.40
N CYS A 85 -3.78 -5.56 -0.44
CA CYS A 85 -3.80 -4.73 0.77
C CYS A 85 -4.94 -3.72 0.79
N LYS A 86 -5.28 -3.32 2.01
CA LYS A 86 -5.95 -2.04 2.26
C LYS A 86 -4.85 -1.01 2.54
N VAL A 87 -4.90 0.12 1.86
CA VAL A 87 -3.86 1.17 1.94
C VAL A 87 -4.43 2.42 2.62
N SER A 88 -3.69 2.95 3.58
CA SER A 88 -4.06 4.19 4.27
C SER A 88 -2.82 5.03 4.55
N HIS A 89 -3.03 6.30 4.86
CA HIS A 89 -1.95 7.13 5.40
C HIS A 89 -1.70 6.73 6.85
N SER A 90 -0.42 6.59 7.21
CA SER A 90 -0.07 6.30 8.59
C SER A 90 -0.09 7.55 9.47
N GLY A 91 -0.09 8.72 8.86
CA GLY A 91 -0.01 9.97 9.59
C GLY A 91 1.40 10.29 10.06
N ALA A 92 1.59 11.49 10.60
CA ALA A 92 2.90 11.94 11.05
C ALA A 92 3.30 11.21 12.34
N GLY A 93 4.31 10.34 12.23
CA GLY A 93 4.82 9.58 13.36
C GLY A 93 3.88 8.53 13.92
N GLY A 94 2.80 8.22 13.21
CA GLY A 94 1.83 7.23 13.67
C GLY A 94 2.07 5.85 13.11
N TYR A 95 2.03 4.90 13.97
CA TYR A 95 2.01 3.48 13.61
C TYR A 95 0.77 2.85 14.19
#